data_d025cb6a85e4ff8f5dcb8bb6d591c4b2
#
_entry.id   d025cb6a85e4ff8f5dcb8bb6d591c4b2
#
_cell.length_a   1.000
_cell.length_b   1.000
_cell.length_c   1.000
_cell.angle_alpha   90.00
_cell.angle_beta   90.00
_cell.angle_gamma   90.00
#
_symmetry.space_group_name_H-M   'P 1'
#
loop_
_entity.id
_entity.type
_entity.pdbx_description
1 polymer ?
#
loop_
_entity_poly.entity_id
_entity_poly.type
_entity_poly.pdbx_seq_one_letter_code
_entity_poly.pdbx_strand_id
1 'polypeptide(L)'
;MNNKLDKLIVDQLKLDNKSTSEKLQVIEDELENVQKLCERLEFLQEQYQEEYDEKNFKEWYNKCVSILDDKLILTCQSSTEFGFDFDYHKSKFRCEVSVDEGGYYWGIECLSERICKNVRVKLKDIVLNSKYGFHNNEENAPEWVVSDYASESDIVERFVTLTSIIIQQPEVILCQ
;
A
#
# COMPACT_ATOMS: atom_id res chain seq x y z
N MET A 1 -33.86 -8.43 21.48
CA MET A 1 -34.35 -7.77 20.26
C MET A 1 -34.58 -6.29 20.54
N ASN A 2 -34.12 -5.42 19.68
CA ASN A 2 -34.09 -3.97 19.92
C ASN A 2 -35.45 -3.36 19.52
N ASN A 3 -36.45 -3.53 20.38
CA ASN A 3 -37.86 -3.18 20.15
C ASN A 3 -38.10 -1.75 19.59
N LYS A 4 -37.15 -0.86 19.77
CA LYS A 4 -37.22 0.52 19.30
C LYS A 4 -36.81 0.66 17.83
N LEU A 5 -35.80 -0.12 17.38
CA LEU A 5 -35.37 -0.15 15.99
C LEU A 5 -36.37 -0.83 15.09
N ASP A 6 -36.90 -1.98 15.56
CA ASP A 6 -37.92 -2.74 14.82
C ASP A 6 -39.18 -1.88 14.59
N LYS A 7 -39.60 -1.11 15.61
CA LYS A 7 -40.73 -0.19 15.48
C LYS A 7 -40.44 0.95 14.49
N LEU A 8 -39.23 1.51 14.53
CA LEU A 8 -38.82 2.58 13.60
C LEU A 8 -38.85 2.09 12.14
N ILE A 9 -38.38 0.87 11.89
CA ILE A 9 -38.39 0.25 10.55
C ILE A 9 -39.82 0.04 10.07
N VAL A 10 -40.69 -0.51 10.91
CA VAL A 10 -42.12 -0.74 10.58
C VAL A 10 -42.81 0.58 10.23
N ASP A 11 -42.62 1.62 11.03
CA ASP A 11 -43.19 2.96 10.80
C ASP A 11 -42.64 3.58 9.50
N GLN A 12 -41.32 3.49 9.26
CA GLN A 12 -40.65 4.03 8.07
C GLN A 12 -41.16 3.38 6.79
N LEU A 13 -41.35 2.05 6.80
CA LEU A 13 -41.79 1.28 5.64
C LEU A 13 -43.35 1.23 5.51
N LYS A 14 -44.08 1.87 6.42
CA LYS A 14 -45.54 1.93 6.45
C LYS A 14 -46.18 0.55 6.35
N LEU A 15 -45.70 -0.41 7.14
CA LEU A 15 -46.09 -1.81 7.05
C LEU A 15 -47.43 -2.14 7.77
N ASP A 16 -47.90 -1.30 8.68
CA ASP A 16 -49.01 -1.62 9.63
C ASP A 16 -50.31 -2.09 8.96
N ASN A 17 -50.64 -1.51 7.79
CA ASN A 17 -51.91 -1.81 7.11
C ASN A 17 -51.75 -2.74 5.91
N LYS A 18 -50.62 -3.43 5.77
CA LYS A 18 -50.35 -4.34 4.65
C LYS A 18 -50.55 -5.79 5.04
N SER A 19 -50.95 -6.61 4.06
CA SER A 19 -50.94 -8.07 4.21
C SER A 19 -49.53 -8.59 4.39
N THR A 20 -49.36 -9.82 4.88
CA THR A 20 -48.03 -10.41 5.09
C THR A 20 -47.23 -10.49 3.82
N SER A 21 -47.85 -10.80 2.68
CA SER A 21 -47.18 -10.85 1.36
C SER A 21 -46.70 -9.47 0.91
N GLU A 22 -47.53 -8.43 1.07
CA GLU A 22 -47.16 -7.06 0.75
C GLU A 22 -46.07 -6.53 1.67
N LYS A 23 -46.05 -6.93 2.95
CA LYS A 23 -44.98 -6.60 3.87
C LYS A 23 -43.63 -7.21 3.44
N LEU A 24 -43.67 -8.49 3.07
CA LEU A 24 -42.45 -9.16 2.58
C LEU A 24 -41.91 -8.49 1.32
N GLN A 25 -42.76 -8.17 0.36
CA GLN A 25 -42.34 -7.52 -0.88
C GLN A 25 -41.68 -6.15 -0.60
N VAL A 26 -42.28 -5.33 0.27
CA VAL A 26 -41.68 -4.03 0.63
C VAL A 26 -40.33 -4.18 1.32
N ILE A 27 -40.17 -5.19 2.17
CA ILE A 27 -38.91 -5.47 2.85
C ILE A 27 -37.84 -5.93 1.83
N GLU A 28 -38.23 -6.80 0.89
CA GLU A 28 -37.34 -7.28 -0.17
C GLU A 28 -36.84 -6.11 -1.07
N ASP A 29 -37.79 -5.25 -1.51
CA ASP A 29 -37.47 -4.08 -2.33
C ASP A 29 -36.50 -3.10 -1.60
N GLU A 30 -36.70 -2.87 -0.29
CA GLU A 30 -35.83 -2.01 0.50
C GLU A 30 -34.46 -2.65 0.79
N LEU A 31 -34.39 -3.96 0.95
CA LEU A 31 -33.12 -4.66 1.07
C LEU A 31 -32.29 -4.51 -0.22
N GLU A 32 -32.95 -4.64 -1.39
CA GLU A 32 -32.26 -4.41 -2.68
C GLU A 32 -31.76 -2.95 -2.81
N ASN A 33 -32.55 -1.97 -2.38
CA ASN A 33 -32.16 -0.56 -2.40
C ASN A 33 -30.97 -0.30 -1.46
N VAL A 34 -30.97 -0.88 -0.26
CA VAL A 34 -29.84 -0.76 0.71
C VAL A 34 -28.60 -1.42 0.13
N GLN A 35 -28.72 -2.59 -0.49
CA GLN A 35 -27.57 -3.25 -1.12
C GLN A 35 -26.95 -2.38 -2.22
N LYS A 36 -27.75 -1.81 -3.13
CA LYS A 36 -27.28 -0.90 -4.17
C LYS A 36 -26.59 0.36 -3.58
N LEU A 37 -27.10 0.86 -2.46
CA LEU A 37 -26.48 1.97 -1.76
C LEU A 37 -25.12 1.60 -1.19
N CYS A 38 -25.01 0.41 -0.56
CA CYS A 38 -23.72 -0.09 -0.05
C CYS A 38 -22.68 -0.22 -1.17
N GLU A 39 -23.04 -0.88 -2.28
CA GLU A 39 -22.17 -1.02 -3.45
C GLU A 39 -21.70 0.34 -3.98
N ARG A 40 -22.59 1.35 -3.99
CA ARG A 40 -22.21 2.71 -4.42
C ARG A 40 -21.29 3.41 -3.43
N LEU A 41 -21.47 3.23 -2.14
CA LEU A 41 -20.63 3.79 -1.10
C LEU A 41 -19.23 3.16 -1.12
N GLU A 42 -19.15 1.83 -1.31
CA GLU A 42 -17.88 1.11 -1.48
C GLU A 42 -17.12 1.65 -2.68
N PHE A 43 -17.76 1.78 -3.84
CA PHE A 43 -17.15 2.38 -5.03
C PHE A 43 -16.62 3.80 -4.80
N LEU A 44 -17.40 4.65 -4.10
CA LEU A 44 -16.97 6.01 -3.77
C LEU A 44 -15.80 6.01 -2.78
N GLN A 45 -15.80 5.10 -1.82
CA GLN A 45 -14.70 4.95 -0.88
C GLN A 45 -13.40 4.59 -1.60
N GLU A 46 -13.44 3.61 -2.51
CA GLU A 46 -12.29 3.22 -3.33
C GLU A 46 -11.76 4.41 -4.15
N GLN A 47 -12.64 5.12 -4.86
CA GLN A 47 -12.27 6.28 -5.67
C GLN A 47 -11.60 7.40 -4.83
N TYR A 48 -12.16 7.73 -3.67
CA TYR A 48 -11.56 8.75 -2.80
C TYR A 48 -10.27 8.28 -2.13
N GLN A 49 -10.13 6.98 -1.87
CA GLN A 49 -8.88 6.41 -1.38
C GLN A 49 -7.78 6.54 -2.44
N GLU A 50 -8.05 6.20 -3.70
CA GLU A 50 -7.10 6.37 -4.79
C GLU A 50 -6.63 7.83 -4.93
N GLU A 51 -7.57 8.80 -4.96
CA GLU A 51 -7.22 10.23 -5.03
C GLU A 51 -6.35 10.68 -3.83
N TYR A 52 -6.63 10.16 -2.65
CA TYR A 52 -5.88 10.45 -1.43
C TYR A 52 -4.46 9.88 -1.51
N ASP A 53 -4.34 8.64 -1.96
CA ASP A 53 -3.05 7.96 -2.09
C ASP A 53 -2.16 8.65 -3.14
N GLU A 54 -2.69 8.96 -4.33
CA GLU A 54 -1.97 9.70 -5.37
C GLU A 54 -1.40 11.03 -4.86
N LYS A 55 -2.19 11.77 -4.08
CA LYS A 55 -1.75 13.02 -3.48
C LYS A 55 -0.60 12.82 -2.50
N ASN A 56 -0.71 11.82 -1.62
CA ASN A 56 0.31 11.51 -0.63
C ASN A 56 1.61 11.05 -1.31
N PHE A 57 1.53 10.17 -2.29
CA PHE A 57 2.71 9.71 -3.03
C PHE A 57 3.44 10.85 -3.74
N LYS A 58 2.71 11.78 -4.34
CA LYS A 58 3.31 12.98 -4.95
C LYS A 58 4.03 13.86 -3.93
N GLU A 59 3.46 14.03 -2.74
CA GLU A 59 4.10 14.78 -1.65
C GLU A 59 5.36 14.08 -1.15
N TRP A 60 5.29 12.77 -0.92
CA TRP A 60 6.43 11.97 -0.46
C TRP A 60 7.55 11.93 -1.49
N TYR A 61 7.23 11.72 -2.76
CA TYR A 61 8.20 11.81 -3.85
C TYR A 61 8.95 13.13 -3.83
N ASN A 62 8.23 14.25 -3.77
CA ASN A 62 8.85 15.58 -3.73
C ASN A 62 9.73 15.78 -2.49
N LYS A 63 9.32 15.29 -1.34
CA LYS A 63 10.13 15.32 -0.11
C LYS A 63 11.40 14.48 -0.28
N CYS A 64 11.29 13.26 -0.80
CA CYS A 64 12.44 12.40 -1.04
C CYS A 64 13.43 13.04 -2.02
N VAL A 65 12.96 13.58 -3.14
CA VAL A 65 13.80 14.31 -4.11
C VAL A 65 14.53 15.50 -3.47
N SER A 66 13.89 16.19 -2.53
CA SER A 66 14.52 17.33 -1.84
C SER A 66 15.59 16.94 -0.82
N ILE A 67 15.60 15.71 -0.34
CA ILE A 67 16.51 15.22 0.71
C ILE A 67 17.65 14.40 0.13
N LEU A 68 17.36 13.61 -0.91
CA LEU A 68 18.32 12.69 -1.50
C LEU A 68 19.31 13.40 -2.43
N ASP A 69 20.47 12.77 -2.64
CA ASP A 69 21.53 13.27 -3.52
C ASP A 69 21.03 13.45 -4.97
N ASP A 70 21.40 14.55 -5.62
CA ASP A 70 21.04 14.87 -7.01
C ASP A 70 21.51 13.80 -8.03
N LYS A 71 22.40 12.91 -7.62
CA LYS A 71 22.86 11.77 -8.46
C LYS A 71 21.88 10.62 -8.49
N LEU A 72 20.96 10.59 -7.54
CA LEU A 72 19.92 9.56 -7.47
C LEU A 72 18.70 10.01 -8.26
N ILE A 73 18.37 9.26 -9.29
CA ILE A 73 17.18 9.51 -10.10
C ILE A 73 16.03 8.66 -9.54
N LEU A 74 15.12 9.30 -8.83
CA LEU A 74 13.86 8.67 -8.47
C LEU A 74 12.93 8.64 -9.68
N THR A 75 12.29 7.50 -9.91
CA THR A 75 11.30 7.30 -10.97
C THR A 75 9.96 6.96 -10.35
N CYS A 76 8.88 7.57 -10.87
CA CYS A 76 7.52 7.15 -10.59
C CYS A 76 7.17 5.99 -11.52
N GLN A 77 6.76 4.85 -10.96
CA GLN A 77 6.29 3.69 -11.72
C GLN A 77 4.80 3.83 -12.02
N SER A 78 4.07 4.37 -11.05
CA SER A 78 2.64 4.68 -11.13
C SER A 78 2.33 5.93 -10.31
N SER A 79 1.06 6.29 -10.18
CA SER A 79 0.60 7.39 -9.31
C SER A 79 0.79 7.09 -7.82
N THR A 80 0.97 5.81 -7.47
CA THR A 80 1.09 5.31 -6.10
C THR A 80 2.34 4.48 -5.86
N GLU A 81 3.38 4.69 -6.68
CA GLU A 81 4.65 3.99 -6.57
C GLU A 81 5.81 4.85 -7.07
N PHE A 82 6.88 4.94 -6.31
CA PHE A 82 8.13 5.54 -6.74
C PHE A 82 9.33 4.82 -6.12
N GLY A 83 10.46 4.90 -6.81
CA GLY A 83 11.68 4.26 -6.35
C GLY A 83 12.87 4.55 -7.25
N PHE A 84 13.91 3.74 -7.12
CA PHE A 84 15.07 3.77 -8.00
C PHE A 84 15.64 2.37 -8.22
N ASP A 85 16.19 2.16 -9.43
CA ASP A 85 16.86 0.92 -9.79
C ASP A 85 18.35 0.99 -9.49
N PHE A 86 18.92 -0.12 -9.06
CA PHE A 86 20.34 -0.27 -8.85
C PHE A 86 20.82 -1.69 -9.13
N ASP A 87 22.10 -1.80 -9.53
CA ASP A 87 22.77 -3.08 -9.65
C ASP A 87 23.61 -3.36 -8.40
N TYR A 88 23.54 -4.58 -7.90
CA TYR A 88 24.36 -5.10 -6.82
C TYR A 88 24.83 -6.51 -7.15
N HIS A 89 26.17 -6.71 -7.25
CA HIS A 89 26.77 -7.98 -7.68
C HIS A 89 26.15 -8.56 -8.97
N LYS A 90 25.96 -7.74 -9.98
CA LYS A 90 25.39 -8.11 -11.32
C LYS A 90 23.93 -8.54 -11.29
N SER A 91 23.22 -8.31 -10.22
CA SER A 91 21.78 -8.50 -10.11
C SER A 91 21.12 -7.14 -10.01
N LYS A 92 19.96 -6.99 -10.65
CA LYS A 92 19.20 -5.75 -10.68
C LYS A 92 18.14 -5.75 -9.57
N PHE A 93 18.07 -4.66 -8.85
CA PHE A 93 17.13 -4.43 -7.75
C PHE A 93 16.45 -3.09 -7.91
N ARG A 94 15.33 -2.94 -7.23
CA ARG A 94 14.60 -1.69 -7.03
C ARG A 94 14.40 -1.44 -5.55
N CYS A 95 14.71 -0.24 -5.13
CA CYS A 95 14.29 0.28 -3.83
C CYS A 95 13.07 1.15 -4.05
N GLU A 96 11.95 0.85 -3.40
CA GLU A 96 10.68 1.51 -3.69
C GLU A 96 9.80 1.76 -2.48
N VAL A 97 8.84 2.66 -2.67
CA VAL A 97 7.66 2.89 -1.85
C VAL A 97 6.45 2.62 -2.71
N SER A 98 5.49 1.87 -2.18
CA SER A 98 4.24 1.56 -2.86
C SER A 98 3.09 1.39 -1.85
N VAL A 99 1.89 1.05 -2.33
CA VAL A 99 0.71 0.74 -1.53
C VAL A 99 0.09 -0.57 -1.98
N ASP A 100 -0.40 -1.34 -1.03
CA ASP A 100 -1.21 -2.54 -1.25
C ASP A 100 -2.40 -2.57 -0.29
N GLU A 101 -3.12 -3.69 -0.23
CA GLU A 101 -4.25 -3.89 0.68
C GLU A 101 -3.88 -3.76 2.17
N GLY A 102 -2.61 -3.98 2.53
CA GLY A 102 -2.08 -3.86 3.89
C GLY A 102 -1.69 -2.43 4.29
N GLY A 103 -1.59 -1.53 3.32
CA GLY A 103 -1.20 -0.13 3.51
C GLY A 103 0.06 0.29 2.74
N TYR A 104 0.74 1.30 3.23
CA TYR A 104 1.96 1.81 2.62
C TYR A 104 3.17 0.97 3.02
N TYR A 105 3.94 0.55 2.04
CA TYR A 105 5.15 -0.22 2.30
C TYR A 105 6.37 0.35 1.56
N TRP A 106 7.53 0.00 2.05
CA TRP A 106 8.82 0.24 1.43
C TRP A 106 9.56 -1.09 1.32
N GLY A 107 10.45 -1.18 0.36
CA GLY A 107 11.23 -2.41 0.24
C GLY A 107 12.32 -2.37 -0.82
N ILE A 108 12.96 -3.51 -0.94
CA ILE A 108 13.91 -3.82 -2.02
C ILE A 108 13.37 -5.03 -2.77
N GLU A 109 12.92 -4.78 -3.98
CA GLU A 109 12.47 -5.80 -4.91
C GLU A 109 13.64 -6.31 -5.76
N CYS A 110 13.60 -7.56 -6.16
CA CYS A 110 14.51 -8.08 -7.15
C CYS A 110 13.91 -8.13 -8.53
N LEU A 111 14.52 -7.40 -9.46
CA LEU A 111 14.10 -7.34 -10.86
C LEU A 111 14.76 -8.42 -11.74
N SER A 112 15.69 -9.19 -11.20
CA SER A 112 16.39 -10.24 -11.95
C SER A 112 15.67 -11.58 -11.85
N GLU A 113 15.36 -12.25 -12.96
CA GLU A 113 14.74 -13.57 -13.01
C GLU A 113 15.50 -14.66 -12.23
N ARG A 114 16.81 -14.51 -12.11
CA ARG A 114 17.68 -15.46 -11.41
C ARG A 114 18.65 -14.71 -10.51
N ILE A 115 18.33 -14.71 -9.22
CA ILE A 115 19.24 -14.12 -8.22
C ILE A 115 20.11 -15.22 -7.63
N CYS A 116 21.39 -14.92 -7.50
CA CYS A 116 22.23 -15.71 -6.61
C CYS A 116 21.72 -15.55 -5.16
N LYS A 117 21.29 -16.66 -4.54
CA LYS A 117 20.78 -16.68 -3.15
C LYS A 117 21.71 -15.93 -2.19
N ASN A 118 23.03 -16.04 -2.40
CA ASN A 118 24.02 -15.36 -1.55
C ASN A 118 23.98 -13.84 -1.69
N VAL A 119 23.66 -13.30 -2.89
CA VAL A 119 23.54 -11.86 -3.13
C VAL A 119 22.32 -11.31 -2.38
N ARG A 120 21.18 -12.01 -2.49
CA ARG A 120 19.97 -11.66 -1.76
C ARG A 120 20.19 -11.63 -0.23
N VAL A 121 20.78 -12.71 0.31
CA VAL A 121 21.08 -12.79 1.75
C VAL A 121 22.00 -11.65 2.19
N LYS A 122 23.05 -11.37 1.42
CA LYS A 122 23.99 -10.29 1.73
C LYS A 122 23.30 -8.93 1.78
N LEU A 123 22.46 -8.62 0.78
CA LEU A 123 21.73 -7.36 0.73
C LEU A 123 20.73 -7.25 1.88
N LYS A 124 20.01 -8.32 2.17
CA LYS A 124 19.12 -8.41 3.34
C LYS A 124 19.86 -8.15 4.65
N ASP A 125 21.01 -8.79 4.84
CA ASP A 125 21.83 -8.63 6.05
C ASP A 125 22.35 -7.19 6.22
N ILE A 126 22.73 -6.51 5.12
CA ILE A 126 23.15 -5.10 5.14
C ILE A 126 22.02 -4.23 5.70
N VAL A 127 20.79 -4.43 5.27
CA VAL A 127 19.63 -3.64 5.71
C VAL A 127 19.24 -3.97 7.14
N LEU A 128 19.03 -5.26 7.45
CA LEU A 128 18.52 -5.69 8.75
C LEU A 128 19.53 -5.48 9.89
N ASN A 129 20.82 -5.59 9.62
CA ASN A 129 21.88 -5.32 10.61
C ASN A 129 22.25 -3.83 10.71
N SER A 130 21.55 -2.96 9.99
CA SER A 130 21.75 -1.52 10.11
C SER A 130 21.29 -1.02 11.49
N LYS A 131 21.87 0.09 11.95
CA LYS A 131 21.48 0.73 13.22
C LYS A 131 20.04 1.26 13.27
N TYR A 132 19.30 1.17 12.16
CA TYR A 132 17.99 1.78 12.02
C TYR A 132 16.84 0.83 12.36
N GLY A 133 17.13 -0.43 12.70
CA GLY A 133 16.14 -1.38 13.20
C GLY A 133 15.04 -1.73 12.19
N PHE A 134 15.43 -1.95 10.94
CA PHE A 134 14.50 -2.47 9.95
C PHE A 134 14.07 -3.90 10.27
N HIS A 135 12.82 -4.19 10.01
CA HIS A 135 12.24 -5.52 10.11
C HIS A 135 11.88 -6.04 8.71
N ASN A 136 11.67 -7.33 8.59
CA ASN A 136 11.22 -7.93 7.34
C ASN A 136 9.92 -8.68 7.59
N ASN A 137 8.83 -8.18 7.04
CA ASN A 137 7.52 -8.79 7.17
C ASN A 137 7.21 -9.79 6.04
N GLU A 138 7.99 -9.76 4.95
CA GLU A 138 7.78 -10.60 3.78
C GLU A 138 8.68 -11.86 3.80
N GLU A 139 8.35 -12.82 4.67
CA GLU A 139 9.12 -14.08 4.71
C GLU A 139 8.93 -14.96 3.46
N ASN A 140 7.84 -14.80 2.72
CA ASN A 140 7.40 -15.73 1.68
C ASN A 140 7.34 -15.16 0.25
N ALA A 141 7.53 -13.87 0.04
CA ALA A 141 7.52 -13.28 -1.30
C ALA A 141 8.91 -13.39 -1.96
N PRO A 142 9.08 -14.23 -2.99
CA PRO A 142 10.39 -14.52 -3.57
C PRO A 142 11.02 -13.32 -4.28
N GLU A 143 10.23 -12.35 -4.70
CA GLU A 143 10.64 -11.11 -5.37
C GLU A 143 11.26 -10.11 -4.40
N TRP A 144 10.87 -10.12 -3.13
CA TRP A 144 11.36 -9.17 -2.14
C TRP A 144 12.64 -9.64 -1.45
N VAL A 145 13.62 -8.77 -1.34
CA VAL A 145 14.82 -8.96 -0.50
C VAL A 145 14.46 -8.61 0.94
N VAL A 146 13.83 -7.48 1.12
CA VAL A 146 13.31 -6.96 2.38
C VAL A 146 12.16 -6.02 2.08
N SER A 147 11.09 -6.11 2.86
CA SER A 147 9.98 -5.15 2.82
C SER A 147 9.35 -5.02 4.20
N ASP A 148 8.74 -3.89 4.46
CA ASP A 148 7.99 -3.62 5.69
C ASP A 148 6.96 -2.52 5.46
N TYR A 149 5.93 -2.50 6.29
CA TYR A 149 4.93 -1.44 6.27
C TYR A 149 5.39 -0.24 7.09
N ALA A 150 4.90 0.93 6.73
CA ALA A 150 5.13 2.15 7.47
C ALA A 150 3.86 3.00 7.56
N SER A 151 3.77 3.82 8.60
CA SER A 151 2.73 4.83 8.68
C SER A 151 2.99 5.95 7.65
N GLU A 152 1.96 6.70 7.29
CA GLU A 152 2.09 7.88 6.43
C GLU A 152 3.15 8.87 6.92
N SER A 153 3.29 9.03 8.25
CA SER A 153 4.27 9.93 8.84
C SER A 153 5.70 9.44 8.69
N ASP A 154 5.91 8.13 8.60
CA ASP A 154 7.24 7.51 8.71
C ASP A 154 7.80 7.07 7.34
N ILE A 155 6.95 6.93 6.33
CA ILE A 155 7.33 6.34 5.03
C ILE A 155 8.49 7.07 4.36
N VAL A 156 8.50 8.39 4.39
CA VAL A 156 9.58 9.21 3.80
C VAL A 156 10.88 8.99 4.54
N GLU A 157 10.87 9.01 5.87
CA GLU A 157 12.06 8.78 6.69
C GLU A 157 12.62 7.37 6.48
N ARG A 158 11.74 6.36 6.44
CA ARG A 158 12.12 4.97 6.20
C ARG A 158 12.76 4.80 4.83
N PHE A 159 12.15 5.33 3.78
CA PHE A 159 12.68 5.23 2.43
C PHE A 159 14.01 5.98 2.26
N VAL A 160 14.13 7.21 2.77
CA VAL A 160 15.38 7.99 2.73
C VAL A 160 16.50 7.27 3.48
N THR A 161 16.17 6.69 4.63
CA THR A 161 17.15 5.93 5.43
C THR A 161 17.60 4.67 4.69
N LEU A 162 16.68 3.90 4.13
CA LEU A 162 16.98 2.71 3.34
C LEU A 162 17.86 3.07 2.13
N THR A 163 17.47 4.10 1.38
CA THR A 163 18.23 4.62 0.25
C THR A 163 19.67 4.96 0.67
N SER A 164 19.83 5.67 1.79
CA SER A 164 21.15 6.05 2.30
C SER A 164 22.03 4.85 2.65
N ILE A 165 21.45 3.77 3.18
CA ILE A 165 22.17 2.53 3.44
C ILE A 165 22.64 1.89 2.14
N ILE A 166 21.79 1.83 1.13
CA ILE A 166 22.07 1.18 -0.16
C ILE A 166 23.15 1.93 -0.92
N ILE A 167 23.04 3.25 -1.09
CA ILE A 167 23.99 4.03 -1.88
C ILE A 167 25.39 4.14 -1.23
N GLN A 168 25.51 3.86 0.06
CA GLN A 168 26.82 3.79 0.74
C GLN A 168 27.57 2.48 0.49
N GLN A 169 26.93 1.49 -0.11
CA GLN A 169 27.61 0.22 -0.41
C GLN A 169 28.52 0.38 -1.64
N PRO A 170 29.80 0.01 -1.53
CA PRO A 170 30.77 0.23 -2.63
C PRO A 170 30.47 -0.59 -3.89
N GLU A 171 29.71 -1.68 -3.75
CA GLU A 171 29.34 -2.56 -4.88
C GLU A 171 28.01 -2.16 -5.54
N VAL A 172 27.33 -1.14 -5.06
CA VAL A 172 26.09 -0.63 -5.64
C VAL A 172 26.41 0.30 -6.81
N ILE A 173 25.75 0.07 -7.93
CA ILE A 173 25.81 0.92 -9.13
C ILE A 173 24.39 1.41 -9.40
N LEU A 174 24.19 2.73 -9.32
CA LEU A 174 22.88 3.34 -9.62
C LEU A 174 22.60 3.25 -11.12
N CYS A 175 21.42 2.79 -11.46
CA CYS A 175 20.93 2.79 -12.84
C CYS A 175 20.42 4.19 -13.19
N GLN A 176 20.85 4.70 -14.34
CA GLN A 176 20.44 6.01 -14.87
C GLN A 176 19.28 5.84 -15.87
#